data_88b819f3c3fec5e319f172bdaebf2809
#
_entry.id   88b819f3c3fec5e319f172bdaebf2809
#
_cell.length_a   1.000
_cell.length_b   1.000
_cell.length_c   1.000
_cell.angle_alpha   90.00
_cell.angle_beta   90.00
_cell.angle_gamma   90.00
#
_symmetry.space_group_name_H-M   'P 1'
#
loop_
_entity.id
_entity.type
_entity.pdbx_description
1 polymer ?
#
loop_
_entity_poly.entity_id
_entity_poly.type
_entity_poly.pdbx_seq_one_letter_code
_entity_poly.pdbx_strand_id
1 'polypeptide(L)'
;GFVIAYAYDPRWRTTLNLKGFFVRRLVRLHPMVLLSAVIGAVTFSIQGGVQWNGTQVSTSALMLALLCTMFFIPAVPGSYAEVRGNGEMFPLNGPSWSLFFEYIGNIIYALVLRRLSNKVLTIVVVLLGAGLSLFAIADAASYTSIGVGWTLDGVNFGGGLLRMLFPFSMGMLLSRQFKPMKISGAFWKCTLMLVALMAVPYIPACAGVHLNGVYEMACVIIVFPLIVKMGASAGNSNKLYHFLGGISYPLYIIHYPVMYLFYAWLIDEKRYTLAETWHVVVPMYVALVVAAHLLLKYYDEPIRRYLSRKWVK
;
A
#
# COMPACT_ATOMS: atom_id res chain seq x y z
N GLY A 1 9.47 4.97 -3.48
CA GLY A 1 10.47 5.92 -4.00
C GLY A 1 11.86 5.35 -4.10
N PHE A 2 12.42 4.77 -3.02
CA PHE A 2 13.80 4.22 -3.03
C PHE A 2 14.03 3.21 -4.15
N VAL A 3 13.21 2.17 -4.21
CA VAL A 3 13.35 1.09 -5.21
C VAL A 3 13.14 1.62 -6.64
N ILE A 4 12.21 2.55 -6.82
CA ILE A 4 11.93 3.16 -8.12
C ILE A 4 13.13 3.97 -8.61
N ALA A 5 13.66 4.87 -7.79
CA ALA A 5 14.83 5.66 -8.17
C ALA A 5 16.06 4.77 -8.40
N TYR A 6 16.32 3.81 -7.49
CA TYR A 6 17.44 2.89 -7.63
C TYR A 6 17.40 2.08 -8.93
N ALA A 7 16.20 1.58 -9.29
CA ALA A 7 16.04 0.76 -10.50
C ALA A 7 16.00 1.57 -11.81
N TYR A 8 15.48 2.79 -11.78
CA TYR A 8 15.14 3.51 -13.00
C TYR A 8 15.94 4.79 -13.25
N ASP A 9 16.44 5.54 -12.24
CA ASP A 9 17.19 6.77 -12.46
C ASP A 9 18.39 6.59 -13.42
N PRO A 10 19.22 5.54 -13.31
CA PRO A 10 20.31 5.31 -14.27
C PRO A 10 19.82 5.04 -15.70
N ARG A 11 18.68 4.35 -15.83
CA ARG A 11 18.15 3.90 -17.13
C ARG A 11 17.52 5.02 -17.95
N TRP A 12 17.03 6.10 -17.31
CA TRP A 12 16.48 7.26 -18.01
C TRP A 12 17.49 7.98 -18.90
N ARG A 13 18.78 7.82 -18.62
CA ARG A 13 19.86 8.44 -19.41
C ARG A 13 20.28 7.59 -20.59
N THR A 14 19.86 6.34 -20.66
CA THR A 14 20.36 5.35 -21.64
C THR A 14 19.25 4.70 -22.45
N THR A 15 18.41 3.88 -21.81
CA THR A 15 17.53 2.93 -22.51
C THR A 15 16.05 3.12 -22.21
N LEU A 16 15.67 3.97 -21.24
CA LEU A 16 14.31 4.08 -20.79
C LEU A 16 13.64 5.36 -21.30
N ASN A 17 12.47 5.20 -21.93
CA ASN A 17 11.55 6.29 -22.25
C ASN A 17 10.26 6.20 -21.43
N LEU A 18 9.38 7.20 -21.53
CA LEU A 18 8.11 7.26 -20.78
C LEU A 18 7.24 6.04 -21.04
N LYS A 19 7.03 5.67 -22.30
CA LYS A 19 6.24 4.50 -22.67
C LYS A 19 6.81 3.22 -22.05
N GLY A 20 8.10 3.02 -22.17
CA GLY A 20 8.79 1.85 -21.60
C GLY A 20 8.72 1.80 -20.07
N PHE A 21 8.76 2.94 -19.40
CA PHE A 21 8.56 3.02 -17.95
C PHE A 21 7.14 2.59 -17.55
N PHE A 22 6.12 3.22 -18.14
CA PHE A 22 4.73 2.91 -17.79
C PHE A 22 4.34 1.48 -18.13
N VAL A 23 4.79 0.95 -19.28
CA VAL A 23 4.55 -0.45 -19.63
C VAL A 23 5.17 -1.39 -18.58
N ARG A 24 6.40 -1.13 -18.13
CA ARG A 24 7.02 -1.95 -17.07
C ARG A 24 6.26 -1.89 -15.75
N ARG A 25 5.75 -0.71 -15.38
CA ARG A 25 4.95 -0.55 -14.16
C ARG A 25 3.61 -1.27 -14.27
N LEU A 26 2.91 -1.13 -15.40
CA LEU A 26 1.65 -1.85 -15.67
C LEU A 26 1.86 -3.36 -15.64
N VAL A 27 2.86 -3.88 -16.36
CA VAL A 27 3.18 -5.32 -16.36
C VAL A 27 3.51 -5.83 -14.95
N ARG A 28 4.14 -5.00 -14.12
CA ARG A 28 4.50 -5.37 -12.74
C ARG A 28 3.32 -5.44 -11.78
N LEU A 29 2.38 -4.51 -11.89
CA LEU A 29 1.34 -4.29 -10.86
C LEU A 29 -0.03 -4.77 -11.31
N HIS A 30 -0.42 -4.47 -12.54
CA HIS A 30 -1.81 -4.55 -12.97
C HIS A 30 -2.40 -5.97 -13.05
N PRO A 31 -1.65 -7.04 -13.43
CA PRO A 31 -2.19 -8.39 -13.46
C PRO A 31 -2.78 -8.83 -12.12
N MET A 32 -2.08 -8.54 -11.02
CA MET A 32 -2.57 -8.88 -9.68
C MET A 32 -3.76 -8.01 -9.24
N VAL A 33 -3.86 -6.77 -9.73
CA VAL A 33 -5.02 -5.90 -9.48
C VAL A 33 -6.29 -6.49 -10.11
N LEU A 34 -6.20 -6.93 -11.37
CA LEU A 34 -7.32 -7.59 -12.05
C LEU A 34 -7.80 -8.82 -11.28
N LEU A 35 -6.86 -9.67 -10.87
CA LEU A 35 -7.19 -10.87 -10.09
C LEU A 35 -7.83 -10.52 -8.75
N SER A 36 -7.27 -9.55 -8.03
CA SER A 36 -7.79 -9.17 -6.72
C SER A 36 -9.17 -8.51 -6.78
N ALA A 37 -9.48 -7.80 -7.86
CA ALA A 37 -10.82 -7.26 -8.10
C ALA A 37 -11.84 -8.39 -8.26
N VAL A 38 -11.49 -9.45 -9.01
CA VAL A 38 -12.35 -10.65 -9.14
C VAL A 38 -12.50 -11.36 -7.79
N ILE A 39 -11.41 -11.57 -7.05
CA ILE A 39 -11.47 -12.15 -5.69
C ILE A 39 -12.39 -11.29 -4.82
N GLY A 40 -12.26 -9.97 -4.86
CA GLY A 40 -13.11 -9.05 -4.11
C GLY A 40 -14.58 -9.16 -4.46
N ALA A 41 -14.93 -9.27 -5.74
CA ALA A 41 -16.32 -9.48 -6.15
C ALA A 41 -16.87 -10.83 -5.69
N VAL A 42 -16.07 -11.89 -5.77
CA VAL A 42 -16.45 -13.23 -5.30
C VAL A 42 -16.66 -13.23 -3.78
N THR A 43 -15.73 -12.69 -3.00
CA THR A 43 -15.85 -12.62 -1.55
C THR A 43 -17.02 -11.73 -1.11
N PHE A 44 -17.29 -10.63 -1.83
CA PHE A 44 -18.45 -9.80 -1.58
C PHE A 44 -19.77 -10.55 -1.82
N SER A 45 -19.83 -11.37 -2.87
CA SER A 45 -21.00 -12.22 -3.15
C SER A 45 -21.17 -13.32 -2.09
N ILE A 46 -20.06 -13.94 -1.62
CA ILE A 46 -20.09 -14.94 -0.51
C ILE A 46 -20.59 -14.30 0.79
N GLN A 47 -20.23 -13.02 1.04
CA GLN A 47 -20.71 -12.24 2.20
C GLN A 47 -22.21 -11.95 2.15
N GLY A 48 -22.91 -12.25 1.05
CA GLY A 48 -24.33 -12.02 0.88
C GLY A 48 -24.69 -10.87 -0.05
N GLY A 49 -23.70 -10.18 -0.64
CA GLY A 49 -23.95 -9.06 -1.58
C GLY A 49 -24.65 -7.86 -0.92
N VAL A 50 -24.34 -7.58 0.35
CA VAL A 50 -24.95 -6.51 1.14
C VAL A 50 -23.93 -5.47 1.58
N GLN A 51 -24.36 -4.23 1.72
CA GLN A 51 -23.60 -3.17 2.39
C GLN A 51 -23.45 -3.48 3.90
N TRP A 52 -22.54 -2.79 4.57
CA TRP A 52 -22.36 -2.95 6.03
C TRP A 52 -23.61 -2.61 6.85
N ASN A 53 -24.55 -1.82 6.32
CA ASN A 53 -25.82 -1.50 6.93
C ASN A 53 -26.96 -2.51 6.57
N GLY A 54 -26.63 -3.60 5.85
CA GLY A 54 -27.59 -4.64 5.43
C GLY A 54 -28.34 -4.35 4.13
N THR A 55 -28.11 -3.21 3.47
CA THR A 55 -28.78 -2.90 2.20
C THR A 55 -28.28 -3.82 1.08
N GLN A 56 -29.21 -4.42 0.34
CA GLN A 56 -28.92 -5.30 -0.79
C GLN A 56 -28.29 -4.51 -1.96
N VAL A 57 -27.25 -5.09 -2.52
CA VAL A 57 -26.53 -4.52 -3.68
C VAL A 57 -26.94 -5.26 -4.95
N SER A 58 -27.33 -4.50 -5.97
CA SER A 58 -27.71 -5.08 -7.26
C SER A 58 -26.49 -5.65 -7.98
N THR A 59 -26.70 -6.67 -8.83
CA THR A 59 -25.62 -7.24 -9.66
C THR A 59 -24.97 -6.20 -10.55
N SER A 60 -25.74 -5.24 -11.06
CA SER A 60 -25.19 -4.15 -11.90
C SER A 60 -24.27 -3.20 -11.12
N ALA A 61 -24.58 -2.89 -9.86
CA ALA A 61 -23.70 -2.13 -8.98
C ALA A 61 -22.39 -2.88 -8.69
N LEU A 62 -22.49 -4.18 -8.40
CA LEU A 62 -21.32 -5.03 -8.19
C LEU A 62 -20.43 -5.10 -9.45
N MET A 63 -21.03 -5.24 -10.64
CA MET A 63 -20.29 -5.26 -11.90
C MET A 63 -19.62 -3.91 -12.19
N LEU A 64 -20.29 -2.80 -11.88
CA LEU A 64 -19.69 -1.47 -12.00
C LEU A 64 -18.51 -1.31 -11.02
N ALA A 65 -18.67 -1.71 -9.76
CA ALA A 65 -17.60 -1.68 -8.76
C ALA A 65 -16.40 -2.55 -9.20
N LEU A 66 -16.66 -3.72 -9.79
CA LEU A 66 -15.64 -4.61 -10.35
C LEU A 66 -14.84 -3.90 -11.45
N LEU A 67 -15.51 -3.31 -12.44
CA LEU A 67 -14.88 -2.56 -13.52
C LEU A 67 -14.09 -1.37 -12.98
N CYS A 68 -14.68 -0.58 -12.07
CA CYS A 68 -13.99 0.53 -11.42
C CYS A 68 -12.71 0.09 -10.71
N THR A 69 -12.76 -1.01 -9.94
CA THR A 69 -11.58 -1.55 -9.26
C THR A 69 -10.52 -2.05 -10.26
N MET A 70 -10.93 -2.72 -11.33
CA MET A 70 -10.02 -3.21 -12.38
C MET A 70 -9.24 -2.10 -13.08
N PHE A 71 -9.87 -0.94 -13.28
CA PHE A 71 -9.26 0.19 -14.01
C PHE A 71 -8.78 1.33 -13.10
N PHE A 72 -8.74 1.12 -11.79
CA PHE A 72 -8.40 2.15 -10.80
C PHE A 72 -9.24 3.43 -10.92
N ILE A 73 -10.53 3.28 -11.24
CA ILE A 73 -11.51 4.37 -11.18
C ILE A 73 -12.07 4.37 -9.75
N PRO A 74 -11.78 5.39 -8.93
CA PRO A 74 -12.24 5.39 -7.55
C PRO A 74 -13.77 5.62 -7.50
N ALA A 75 -14.46 4.85 -6.66
CA ALA A 75 -15.85 5.09 -6.35
C ALA A 75 -15.99 6.37 -5.51
N VAL A 76 -16.93 7.21 -5.86
CA VAL A 76 -17.30 8.39 -5.07
C VAL A 76 -18.19 7.92 -3.91
N PRO A 77 -17.99 8.42 -2.67
CA PRO A 77 -18.87 8.11 -1.55
C PRO A 77 -20.35 8.30 -1.90
N GLY A 78 -21.19 7.32 -1.60
CA GLY A 78 -22.61 7.31 -1.91
C GLY A 78 -22.97 7.06 -3.38
N SER A 79 -21.99 6.83 -4.26
CA SER A 79 -22.26 6.48 -5.67
C SER A 79 -22.68 5.03 -5.83
N TYR A 80 -23.23 4.71 -7.00
CA TYR A 80 -23.69 3.36 -7.33
C TYR A 80 -22.58 2.30 -7.33
N ALA A 81 -21.33 2.70 -7.54
CA ALA A 81 -20.16 1.82 -7.48
C ALA A 81 -19.63 1.61 -6.04
N GLU A 82 -20.07 2.41 -5.07
CA GLU A 82 -19.66 2.30 -3.67
C GLU A 82 -20.55 1.26 -2.95
N VAL A 83 -20.25 -0.02 -3.20
CA VAL A 83 -21.11 -1.17 -2.82
C VAL A 83 -21.02 -1.58 -1.35
N ARG A 84 -20.17 -0.94 -0.53
CA ARG A 84 -20.06 -1.29 0.90
C ARG A 84 -20.75 -0.31 1.85
N GLY A 85 -21.10 0.89 1.38
CA GLY A 85 -21.78 1.91 2.20
C GLY A 85 -20.91 2.56 3.27
N ASN A 86 -19.58 2.49 3.12
CA ASN A 86 -18.62 3.10 4.05
C ASN A 86 -17.69 4.14 3.39
N GLY A 87 -17.95 4.50 2.13
CA GLY A 87 -17.21 5.52 1.40
C GLY A 87 -15.88 5.08 0.81
N GLU A 88 -15.54 3.79 0.81
CA GLU A 88 -14.27 3.30 0.24
C GLU A 88 -14.16 3.56 -1.26
N MET A 89 -13.00 4.12 -1.70
CA MET A 89 -12.69 4.30 -3.14
C MET A 89 -12.72 3.00 -3.93
N PHE A 90 -12.31 1.89 -3.30
CA PHE A 90 -12.21 0.57 -3.93
C PHE A 90 -12.90 -0.47 -3.03
N PRO A 91 -14.24 -0.49 -3.03
CA PRO A 91 -15.02 -1.26 -2.05
C PRO A 91 -14.87 -2.78 -2.17
N LEU A 92 -14.36 -3.28 -3.30
CA LEU A 92 -14.06 -4.71 -3.48
C LEU A 92 -12.67 -5.09 -2.94
N ASN A 93 -11.76 -4.11 -2.84
CA ASN A 93 -10.42 -4.33 -2.28
C ASN A 93 -9.90 -3.01 -1.72
N GLY A 94 -10.24 -2.71 -0.47
CA GLY A 94 -9.90 -1.47 0.20
C GLY A 94 -8.45 -1.00 -0.01
N PRO A 95 -7.42 -1.80 0.26
CA PRO A 95 -6.01 -1.43 0.08
C PRO A 95 -5.61 -0.97 -1.33
N SER A 96 -6.44 -1.18 -2.34
CA SER A 96 -6.19 -0.66 -3.70
C SER A 96 -6.04 0.86 -3.75
N TRP A 97 -6.55 1.59 -2.73
CA TRP A 97 -6.31 3.03 -2.62
C TRP A 97 -4.81 3.37 -2.61
N SER A 98 -3.98 2.60 -1.93
CA SER A 98 -2.55 2.88 -1.86
C SER A 98 -1.84 2.61 -3.19
N LEU A 99 -2.29 1.60 -3.95
CA LEU A 99 -1.80 1.34 -5.31
C LEU A 99 -2.25 2.43 -6.28
N PHE A 100 -3.47 2.94 -6.13
CA PHE A 100 -3.95 4.11 -6.90
C PHE A 100 -2.99 5.29 -6.68
N PHE A 101 -2.66 5.63 -5.44
CA PHE A 101 -1.67 6.65 -5.17
C PHE A 101 -0.26 6.27 -5.64
N GLU A 102 0.11 4.99 -5.62
CA GLU A 102 1.39 4.55 -6.22
C GLU A 102 1.43 4.81 -7.72
N TYR A 103 0.34 4.62 -8.46
CA TYR A 103 0.28 4.99 -9.87
C TYR A 103 0.43 6.49 -10.07
N ILE A 104 -0.24 7.31 -9.27
CA ILE A 104 -0.05 8.77 -9.26
C ILE A 104 1.41 9.12 -8.97
N GLY A 105 2.01 8.50 -7.96
CA GLY A 105 3.43 8.69 -7.63
C GLY A 105 4.37 8.32 -8.76
N ASN A 106 4.10 7.22 -9.47
CA ASN A 106 4.86 6.84 -10.66
C ASN A 106 4.73 7.86 -11.81
N ILE A 107 3.53 8.43 -12.01
CA ILE A 107 3.32 9.50 -13.00
C ILE A 107 4.12 10.74 -12.63
N ILE A 108 3.99 11.21 -11.40
CA ILE A 108 4.71 12.40 -10.90
C ILE A 108 6.23 12.16 -10.94
N TYR A 109 6.69 10.96 -10.58
CA TYR A 109 8.09 10.58 -10.71
C TYR A 109 8.58 10.70 -12.16
N ALA A 110 7.89 10.05 -13.09
CA ALA A 110 8.31 9.99 -14.49
C ALA A 110 8.29 11.37 -15.18
N LEU A 111 7.36 12.23 -14.81
CA LEU A 111 7.19 13.54 -15.45
C LEU A 111 8.01 14.64 -14.77
N VAL A 112 8.10 14.62 -13.44
CA VAL A 112 8.63 15.74 -12.65
C VAL A 112 9.83 15.32 -11.78
N LEU A 113 9.61 14.45 -10.76
CA LEU A 113 10.57 14.27 -9.67
C LEU A 113 11.94 13.76 -10.14
N ARG A 114 11.98 12.88 -11.15
CA ARG A 114 13.25 12.35 -11.69
C ARG A 114 14.16 13.43 -12.26
N ARG A 115 13.60 14.58 -12.69
CA ARG A 115 14.34 15.70 -13.29
C ARG A 115 14.89 16.68 -12.26
N LEU A 116 14.41 16.61 -11.03
CA LEU A 116 14.82 17.51 -9.97
C LEU A 116 16.26 17.22 -9.53
N SER A 117 17.03 18.26 -9.30
CA SER A 117 18.33 18.16 -8.62
C SER A 117 18.15 17.70 -7.19
N ASN A 118 19.19 17.15 -6.57
CA ASN A 118 19.11 16.71 -5.17
C ASN A 118 18.78 17.88 -4.21
N LYS A 119 19.24 19.10 -4.52
CA LYS A 119 18.92 20.30 -3.70
C LYS A 119 17.42 20.61 -3.75
N VAL A 120 16.83 20.65 -4.94
CA VAL A 120 15.39 20.91 -5.12
C VAL A 120 14.57 19.76 -4.52
N LEU A 121 14.97 18.51 -4.75
CA LEU A 121 14.29 17.34 -4.16
C LEU A 121 14.33 17.38 -2.64
N THR A 122 15.41 17.84 -2.01
CA THR A 122 15.49 18.04 -0.56
C THR A 122 14.47 19.07 -0.08
N ILE A 123 14.34 20.19 -0.78
CA ILE A 123 13.33 21.21 -0.46
C ILE A 123 11.92 20.61 -0.55
N VAL A 124 11.63 19.87 -1.62
CA VAL A 124 10.34 19.19 -1.80
C VAL A 124 10.07 18.22 -0.65
N VAL A 125 11.06 17.41 -0.26
CA VAL A 125 10.94 16.47 0.87
C VAL A 125 10.65 17.21 2.19
N VAL A 126 11.35 18.31 2.45
CA VAL A 126 11.14 19.12 3.68
C VAL A 126 9.73 19.71 3.71
N LEU A 127 9.28 20.30 2.59
CA LEU A 127 7.94 20.90 2.50
C LEU A 127 6.84 19.84 2.64
N LEU A 128 6.96 18.70 1.96
CA LEU A 128 6.00 17.60 2.07
C LEU A 128 6.00 16.98 3.47
N GLY A 129 7.18 16.83 4.09
CA GLY A 129 7.32 16.35 5.46
C GLY A 129 6.69 17.28 6.47
N ALA A 130 6.91 18.60 6.32
CA ALA A 130 6.26 19.62 7.15
C ALA A 130 4.73 19.58 6.98
N GLY A 131 4.24 19.51 5.74
CA GLY A 131 2.80 19.40 5.45
C GLY A 131 2.17 18.14 6.06
N LEU A 132 2.81 16.99 5.92
CA LEU A 132 2.32 15.74 6.53
C LEU A 132 2.38 15.79 8.05
N SER A 133 3.42 16.40 8.64
CA SER A 133 3.53 16.58 10.09
C SER A 133 2.42 17.47 10.64
N LEU A 134 2.15 18.60 10.00
CA LEU A 134 1.04 19.47 10.37
C LEU A 134 -0.30 18.73 10.27
N PHE A 135 -0.52 17.98 9.19
CA PHE A 135 -1.72 17.19 8.98
C PHE A 135 -1.92 16.16 10.10
N ALA A 136 -0.87 15.44 10.50
CA ALA A 136 -0.92 14.40 11.53
C ALA A 136 -1.10 14.98 12.94
N ILE A 137 -0.34 16.05 13.28
CA ILE A 137 -0.34 16.65 14.62
C ILE A 137 -1.63 17.43 14.88
N ALA A 138 -2.19 18.06 13.83
CA ALA A 138 -3.48 18.75 13.90
C ALA A 138 -4.68 17.79 13.82
N ASP A 139 -4.45 16.48 13.60
CA ASP A 139 -5.50 15.48 13.37
C ASP A 139 -6.55 15.92 12.33
N ALA A 140 -6.06 16.44 11.19
CA ALA A 140 -6.89 17.08 10.18
C ALA A 140 -8.00 16.16 9.61
N ALA A 141 -7.83 14.85 9.73
CA ALA A 141 -8.82 13.84 9.32
C ALA A 141 -9.74 13.39 10.46
N SER A 142 -9.49 13.80 11.69
CA SER A 142 -10.22 13.36 12.90
C SER A 142 -10.19 11.83 13.12
N TYR A 143 -9.11 11.16 12.66
CA TYR A 143 -8.91 9.71 12.83
C TYR A 143 -7.89 9.39 13.92
N THR A 144 -7.33 10.41 14.58
CA THR A 144 -6.26 10.28 15.56
C THR A 144 -5.01 9.54 15.02
N SER A 145 -4.89 9.44 13.71
CA SER A 145 -3.80 8.79 12.98
C SER A 145 -3.68 9.31 11.54
N ILE A 146 -2.54 9.03 10.89
CA ILE A 146 -2.37 9.30 9.44
C ILE A 146 -3.03 8.22 8.55
N GLY A 147 -4.04 7.51 9.06
CA GLY A 147 -4.77 6.46 8.36
C GLY A 147 -5.73 6.96 7.28
N VAL A 148 -5.29 7.89 6.43
CA VAL A 148 -6.08 8.57 5.38
C VAL A 148 -5.77 8.08 3.97
N GLY A 149 -6.63 8.42 3.02
CA GLY A 149 -6.44 8.15 1.59
C GLY A 149 -7.36 7.06 1.05
N TRP A 150 -8.25 6.49 1.84
CA TRP A 150 -9.11 5.38 1.46
C TRP A 150 -10.51 5.80 0.97
N THR A 151 -10.92 7.08 1.19
CA THR A 151 -12.14 7.66 0.63
C THR A 151 -11.83 8.79 -0.36
N LEU A 152 -12.75 9.06 -1.28
CA LEU A 152 -12.63 10.14 -2.27
C LEU A 152 -13.33 11.40 -1.78
N ASP A 153 -12.82 11.97 -0.69
CA ASP A 153 -13.17 13.30 -0.20
C ASP A 153 -11.92 14.16 -0.12
N GLY A 154 -12.09 15.47 0.08
CA GLY A 154 -10.97 16.42 -0.01
C GLY A 154 -9.88 16.17 1.03
N VAL A 155 -10.26 15.82 2.26
CA VAL A 155 -9.31 15.59 3.36
C VAL A 155 -8.56 14.28 3.15
N ASN A 156 -9.28 13.19 2.86
CA ASN A 156 -8.66 11.89 2.59
C ASN A 156 -7.79 11.91 1.34
N PHE A 157 -8.26 12.52 0.25
CA PHE A 157 -7.48 12.59 -0.98
C PHE A 157 -6.21 13.43 -0.78
N GLY A 158 -6.31 14.61 -0.16
CA GLY A 158 -5.16 15.47 0.13
C GLY A 158 -4.18 14.81 1.10
N GLY A 159 -4.68 14.21 2.18
CA GLY A 159 -3.88 13.45 3.13
C GLY A 159 -3.21 12.23 2.48
N GLY A 160 -3.92 11.50 1.62
CA GLY A 160 -3.40 10.38 0.85
C GLY A 160 -2.27 10.79 -0.09
N LEU A 161 -2.40 11.95 -0.77
CA LEU A 161 -1.34 12.52 -1.60
C LEU A 161 -0.09 12.86 -0.76
N LEU A 162 -0.25 13.55 0.37
CA LEU A 162 0.88 13.87 1.26
C LEU A 162 1.55 12.59 1.78
N ARG A 163 0.74 11.62 2.22
CA ARG A 163 1.18 10.32 2.73
C ARG A 163 1.91 9.48 1.66
N MET A 164 1.62 9.69 0.39
CA MET A 164 2.34 9.04 -0.71
C MET A 164 3.56 9.87 -1.14
N LEU A 165 3.39 11.18 -1.40
CA LEU A 165 4.45 12.00 -1.99
C LEU A 165 5.65 12.18 -1.07
N PHE A 166 5.43 12.35 0.25
CA PHE A 166 6.53 12.53 1.20
C PHE A 166 7.46 11.30 1.23
N PRO A 167 7.00 10.07 1.58
CA PRO A 167 7.90 8.92 1.65
C PRO A 167 8.40 8.49 0.27
N PHE A 168 7.66 8.77 -0.80
CA PHE A 168 8.15 8.52 -2.15
C PHE A 168 9.35 9.41 -2.47
N SER A 169 9.23 10.72 -2.27
CA SER A 169 10.31 11.70 -2.52
C SER A 169 11.49 11.50 -1.58
N MET A 170 11.24 11.22 -0.30
CA MET A 170 12.28 10.86 0.68
C MET A 170 13.03 9.60 0.25
N GLY A 171 12.30 8.56 -0.17
CA GLY A 171 12.92 7.33 -0.68
C GLY A 171 13.80 7.56 -1.91
N MET A 172 13.37 8.42 -2.84
CA MET A 172 14.19 8.84 -3.98
C MET A 172 15.49 9.53 -3.53
N LEU A 173 15.38 10.50 -2.61
CA LEU A 173 16.54 11.23 -2.09
C LEU A 173 17.51 10.28 -1.39
N LEU A 174 16.98 9.36 -0.57
CA LEU A 174 17.78 8.31 0.06
C LEU A 174 18.49 7.43 -0.97
N SER A 175 17.81 7.02 -2.04
CA SER A 175 18.40 6.21 -3.11
C SER A 175 19.56 6.93 -3.82
N ARG A 176 19.38 8.22 -4.13
CA ARG A 176 20.41 9.02 -4.79
C ARG A 176 21.63 9.31 -3.94
N GLN A 177 21.48 9.31 -2.62
CA GLN A 177 22.54 9.54 -1.63
C GLN A 177 22.98 8.24 -0.95
N PHE A 178 22.49 7.08 -1.42
CA PHE A 178 22.70 5.81 -0.77
C PHE A 178 24.18 5.40 -0.80
N LYS A 179 24.67 5.12 0.40
CA LYS A 179 25.96 4.47 0.60
C LYS A 179 25.71 3.24 1.46
N PRO A 180 26.05 2.03 0.99
CA PRO A 180 25.88 0.81 1.77
C PRO A 180 26.61 0.90 3.11
N MET A 181 25.97 0.43 4.17
CA MET A 181 26.58 0.31 5.50
C MET A 181 26.91 -1.15 5.76
N LYS A 182 28.02 -1.42 6.47
CA LYS A 182 28.35 -2.77 6.94
C LYS A 182 27.51 -3.06 8.19
N ILE A 183 26.38 -3.78 8.02
CA ILE A 183 25.48 -4.11 9.12
C ILE A 183 25.31 -5.62 9.18
N SER A 184 25.79 -6.23 10.27
CA SER A 184 25.50 -7.63 10.56
C SER A 184 24.07 -7.78 11.08
N GLY A 185 23.34 -8.79 10.58
CA GLY A 185 21.98 -9.10 11.01
C GLY A 185 20.94 -8.02 10.70
N ALA A 186 21.12 -7.25 9.62
CA ALA A 186 20.23 -6.14 9.24
C ALA A 186 18.76 -6.57 9.16
N PHE A 187 18.47 -7.76 8.63
CA PHE A 187 17.10 -8.29 8.56
C PHE A 187 16.43 -8.36 9.94
N TRP A 188 17.10 -9.02 10.90
CA TRP A 188 16.53 -9.17 12.25
C TRP A 188 16.41 -7.86 13.00
N LYS A 189 17.38 -6.95 12.81
CA LYS A 189 17.33 -5.60 13.39
C LYS A 189 16.16 -4.81 12.83
N CYS A 190 15.95 -4.82 11.51
CA CYS A 190 14.80 -4.18 10.87
C CYS A 190 13.48 -4.81 11.33
N THR A 191 13.41 -6.15 11.43
CA THR A 191 12.22 -6.85 11.92
C THR A 191 11.90 -6.46 13.36
N LEU A 192 12.91 -6.47 14.25
CA LEU A 192 12.73 -6.08 15.64
C LEU A 192 12.27 -4.62 15.77
N MET A 193 12.85 -3.71 14.99
CA MET A 193 12.41 -2.31 14.95
C MET A 193 10.95 -2.19 14.51
N LEU A 194 10.53 -2.90 13.45
CA LEU A 194 9.14 -2.89 13.00
C LEU A 194 8.20 -3.44 14.06
N VAL A 195 8.54 -4.57 14.68
CA VAL A 195 7.73 -5.16 15.77
C VAL A 195 7.63 -4.21 16.95
N ALA A 196 8.74 -3.58 17.36
CA ALA A 196 8.75 -2.62 18.46
C ALA A 196 7.86 -1.40 18.16
N LEU A 197 7.91 -0.87 16.92
CA LEU A 197 7.04 0.24 16.52
C LEU A 197 5.55 -0.15 16.55
N MET A 198 5.23 -1.35 16.07
CA MET A 198 3.84 -1.84 16.03
C MET A 198 3.32 -2.23 17.42
N ALA A 199 4.18 -2.49 18.37
CA ALA A 199 3.81 -2.84 19.75
C ALA A 199 3.50 -1.60 20.62
N VAL A 200 3.80 -0.40 20.16
CA VAL A 200 3.46 0.83 20.90
C VAL A 200 1.94 1.03 20.86
N PRO A 201 1.29 1.13 22.03
CA PRO A 201 -0.15 1.38 22.08
C PRO A 201 -0.47 2.79 21.59
N TYR A 202 -1.74 3.02 21.28
CA TYR A 202 -2.24 4.35 20.96
C TYR A 202 -1.87 5.36 22.06
N ILE A 203 -1.32 6.50 21.66
CA ILE A 203 -0.91 7.57 22.59
C ILE A 203 -1.97 8.67 22.56
N PRO A 204 -2.70 8.89 23.67
CA PRO A 204 -3.77 9.89 23.73
C PRO A 204 -3.21 11.30 23.59
N ALA A 205 -4.07 12.24 23.19
CA ALA A 205 -3.73 13.65 23.12
C ALA A 205 -3.42 14.23 24.51
N CYS A 206 -2.50 15.17 24.57
CA CYS A 206 -2.14 15.90 25.78
C CYS A 206 -2.05 17.41 25.47
N ALA A 207 -2.68 18.23 26.30
CA ALA A 207 -2.69 19.70 26.16
C ALA A 207 -3.06 20.20 24.74
N GLY A 208 -4.00 19.53 24.07
CA GLY A 208 -4.44 19.87 22.72
C GLY A 208 -3.50 19.41 21.58
N VAL A 209 -2.44 18.67 21.89
CA VAL A 209 -1.52 18.08 20.89
C VAL A 209 -1.82 16.61 20.71
N HIS A 210 -2.03 16.17 19.47
CA HIS A 210 -2.23 14.75 19.13
C HIS A 210 -0.90 14.00 19.15
N LEU A 211 -0.53 13.45 20.32
CA LEU A 211 0.76 12.78 20.53
C LEU A 211 0.93 11.54 19.65
N ASN A 212 -0.15 10.85 19.32
CA ASN A 212 -0.08 9.74 18.37
C ASN A 212 0.40 10.20 16.98
N GLY A 213 -0.08 11.37 16.51
CA GLY A 213 0.41 11.96 15.27
C GLY A 213 1.89 12.34 15.34
N VAL A 214 2.38 12.84 16.48
CA VAL A 214 3.81 13.10 16.69
C VAL A 214 4.61 11.80 16.62
N TYR A 215 4.14 10.75 17.28
CA TYR A 215 4.76 9.42 17.22
C TYR A 215 4.83 8.87 15.79
N GLU A 216 3.71 8.89 15.08
CA GLU A 216 3.65 8.41 13.68
C GLU A 216 4.62 9.19 12.78
N MET A 217 4.71 10.51 12.95
CA MET A 217 5.64 11.33 12.18
C MET A 217 7.10 11.06 12.54
N ALA A 218 7.43 10.83 13.81
CA ALA A 218 8.77 10.39 14.21
C ALA A 218 9.14 9.05 13.53
N CYS A 219 8.19 8.10 13.50
CA CYS A 219 8.39 6.83 12.79
C CYS A 219 8.63 7.05 11.29
N VAL A 220 7.82 7.87 10.64
CA VAL A 220 7.85 8.08 9.18
C VAL A 220 9.07 8.89 8.74
N ILE A 221 9.50 9.89 9.52
CA ILE A 221 10.62 10.78 9.16
C ILE A 221 11.96 10.17 9.54
N ILE A 222 12.06 9.42 10.65
CA ILE A 222 13.33 8.97 11.20
C ILE A 222 13.48 7.45 11.05
N VAL A 223 12.51 6.68 11.57
CA VAL A 223 12.72 5.24 11.75
C VAL A 223 12.58 4.48 10.44
N PHE A 224 11.57 4.76 9.63
CA PHE A 224 11.41 4.09 8.33
C PHE A 224 12.54 4.39 7.34
N PRO A 225 13.04 5.63 7.18
CA PRO A 225 14.24 5.88 6.38
C PRO A 225 15.47 5.11 6.86
N LEU A 226 15.64 4.97 8.18
CA LEU A 226 16.72 4.17 8.75
C LEU A 226 16.56 2.68 8.41
N ILE A 227 15.35 2.11 8.58
CA ILE A 227 15.04 0.72 8.23
C ILE A 227 15.31 0.47 6.74
N VAL A 228 14.86 1.38 5.85
CA VAL A 228 15.12 1.29 4.40
C VAL A 228 16.62 1.28 4.11
N LYS A 229 17.38 2.18 4.72
CA LYS A 229 18.84 2.27 4.55
C LYS A 229 19.55 1.01 5.07
N MET A 230 19.15 0.51 6.24
CA MET A 230 19.69 -0.72 6.81
C MET A 230 19.35 -1.94 5.97
N GLY A 231 18.09 -2.09 5.55
CA GLY A 231 17.63 -3.20 4.72
C GLY A 231 18.29 -3.20 3.34
N ALA A 232 18.43 -2.04 2.71
CA ALA A 232 19.15 -1.90 1.44
C ALA A 232 20.65 -2.19 1.55
N SER A 233 21.23 -2.07 2.75
CA SER A 233 22.65 -2.36 3.02
C SER A 233 22.93 -3.83 3.33
N ALA A 234 21.88 -4.64 3.54
CA ALA A 234 22.01 -6.07 3.83
C ALA A 234 22.49 -6.82 2.59
N GLY A 235 23.80 -6.97 2.44
CA GLY A 235 24.43 -7.59 1.27
C GLY A 235 24.19 -9.08 1.08
N ASN A 236 23.53 -9.77 2.01
CA ASN A 236 23.28 -11.20 1.95
C ASN A 236 21.87 -11.49 1.46
N SER A 237 21.78 -12.09 0.27
CA SER A 237 20.56 -12.70 -0.24
C SER A 237 20.46 -14.14 0.22
N ASN A 238 19.34 -14.53 0.82
CA ASN A 238 19.04 -15.92 1.13
C ASN A 238 17.63 -16.33 0.65
N LYS A 239 17.33 -17.61 0.70
CA LYS A 239 16.03 -18.14 0.24
C LYS A 239 14.84 -17.51 0.96
N LEU A 240 14.97 -17.21 2.27
CA LEU A 240 13.92 -16.59 3.06
C LEU A 240 13.59 -15.18 2.56
N TYR A 241 14.61 -14.35 2.28
CA TYR A 241 14.39 -12.97 1.80
C TYR A 241 13.77 -12.95 0.42
N HIS A 242 14.18 -13.85 -0.47
CA HIS A 242 13.55 -14.02 -1.78
C HIS A 242 12.10 -14.48 -1.66
N PHE A 243 11.82 -15.44 -0.78
CA PHE A 243 10.46 -15.90 -0.52
C PHE A 243 9.57 -14.76 0.01
N LEU A 244 9.98 -14.10 1.11
CA LEU A 244 9.19 -13.03 1.72
C LEU A 244 9.00 -11.84 0.76
N GLY A 245 10.06 -11.42 0.07
CA GLY A 245 9.97 -10.35 -0.92
C GLY A 245 9.11 -10.73 -2.12
N GLY A 246 9.15 -11.98 -2.54
CA GLY A 246 8.33 -12.49 -3.65
C GLY A 246 6.84 -12.47 -3.33
N ILE A 247 6.45 -13.01 -2.16
CA ILE A 247 5.04 -13.11 -1.78
C ILE A 247 4.44 -11.79 -1.28
N SER A 248 5.26 -10.77 -0.96
CA SER A 248 4.79 -9.55 -0.31
C SER A 248 3.69 -8.84 -1.10
N TYR A 249 3.85 -8.69 -2.41
CA TYR A 249 2.86 -8.03 -3.25
C TYR A 249 1.60 -8.90 -3.48
N PRO A 250 1.69 -10.18 -3.86
CA PRO A 250 0.51 -11.05 -3.89
C PRO A 250 -0.26 -11.07 -2.57
N LEU A 251 0.42 -11.22 -1.44
CA LEU A 251 -0.22 -11.22 -0.12
C LEU A 251 -0.93 -9.89 0.16
N TYR A 252 -0.25 -8.75 -0.11
CA TYR A 252 -0.82 -7.43 0.05
C TYR A 252 -2.11 -7.24 -0.74
N ILE A 253 -2.18 -7.72 -1.97
CA ILE A 253 -3.32 -7.46 -2.85
C ILE A 253 -4.51 -8.40 -2.59
N ILE A 254 -4.30 -9.60 -2.02
CA ILE A 254 -5.37 -10.58 -1.81
C ILE A 254 -5.91 -10.65 -0.38
N HIS A 255 -5.18 -10.10 0.62
CA HIS A 255 -5.57 -10.31 2.02
C HIS A 255 -6.89 -9.62 2.39
N TYR A 256 -7.13 -8.42 1.88
CA TYR A 256 -8.25 -7.60 2.35
C TYR A 256 -9.63 -8.11 1.90
N PRO A 257 -9.83 -8.63 0.68
CA PRO A 257 -11.06 -9.33 0.33
C PRO A 257 -11.40 -10.48 1.31
N VAL A 258 -10.40 -11.19 1.80
CA VAL A 258 -10.58 -12.23 2.83
C VAL A 258 -10.85 -11.62 4.21
N MET A 259 -10.20 -10.49 4.53
CA MET A 259 -10.47 -9.74 5.77
C MET A 259 -11.92 -9.23 5.84
N TYR A 260 -12.53 -8.85 4.74
CA TYR A 260 -13.95 -8.47 4.73
C TYR A 260 -14.87 -9.64 5.13
N LEU A 261 -14.59 -10.87 4.66
CA LEU A 261 -15.33 -12.05 5.12
C LEU A 261 -15.13 -12.29 6.62
N PHE A 262 -13.90 -12.10 7.10
CA PHE A 262 -13.59 -12.21 8.51
C PHE A 262 -14.32 -11.15 9.33
N TYR A 263 -14.37 -9.90 8.89
CA TYR A 263 -15.14 -8.83 9.56
C TYR A 263 -16.64 -9.13 9.59
N ALA A 264 -17.23 -9.60 8.49
CA ALA A 264 -18.61 -10.01 8.45
C ALA A 264 -18.89 -11.12 9.49
N TRP A 265 -18.04 -12.14 9.52
CA TRP A 265 -18.12 -13.22 10.49
C TRP A 265 -18.00 -12.71 11.95
N LEU A 266 -17.07 -11.78 12.25
CA LEU A 266 -16.94 -11.18 13.58
C LEU A 266 -18.22 -10.47 14.03
N ILE A 267 -18.85 -9.73 13.10
CA ILE A 267 -20.08 -8.97 13.37
C ILE A 267 -21.25 -9.92 13.62
N ASP A 268 -21.40 -10.94 12.77
CA ASP A 268 -22.50 -11.91 12.85
C ASP A 268 -22.40 -12.76 14.11
N GLU A 269 -21.21 -13.24 14.46
CA GLU A 269 -20.95 -14.08 15.62
C GLU A 269 -20.75 -13.28 16.93
N LYS A 270 -20.65 -11.94 16.83
CA LYS A 270 -20.37 -11.03 17.97
C LYS A 270 -19.12 -11.42 18.77
N ARG A 271 -18.04 -11.83 18.07
CA ARG A 271 -16.78 -12.30 18.66
C ARG A 271 -15.69 -11.25 18.45
N TYR A 272 -15.26 -10.61 19.51
CA TYR A 272 -14.35 -9.45 19.39
C TYR A 272 -13.03 -9.61 20.14
N THR A 273 -12.82 -10.73 20.83
CA THR A 273 -11.58 -10.98 21.56
C THR A 273 -10.65 -11.93 20.80
N LEU A 274 -9.33 -11.78 21.01
CA LEU A 274 -8.35 -12.69 20.42
C LEU A 274 -8.56 -14.14 20.88
N ALA A 275 -8.97 -14.36 22.13
CA ALA A 275 -9.25 -15.69 22.66
C ALA A 275 -10.38 -16.40 21.91
N GLU A 276 -11.35 -15.65 21.40
CA GLU A 276 -12.49 -16.18 20.63
C GLU A 276 -12.16 -16.40 19.16
N THR A 277 -11.17 -15.69 18.62
CA THR A 277 -10.94 -15.58 17.18
C THR A 277 -9.65 -16.23 16.68
N TRP A 278 -8.68 -16.55 17.56
CA TRP A 278 -7.37 -17.06 17.17
C TRP A 278 -7.45 -18.32 16.29
N HIS A 279 -8.44 -19.20 16.53
CA HIS A 279 -8.65 -20.43 15.77
C HIS A 279 -9.10 -20.19 14.31
N VAL A 280 -9.59 -19.00 14.00
CA VAL A 280 -9.90 -18.54 12.63
C VAL A 280 -8.76 -17.71 12.06
N VAL A 281 -8.20 -16.80 12.86
CA VAL A 281 -7.13 -15.88 12.42
C VAL A 281 -5.88 -16.64 11.97
N VAL A 282 -5.43 -17.62 12.76
CA VAL A 282 -4.19 -18.36 12.44
C VAL A 282 -4.32 -19.19 11.16
N PRO A 283 -5.35 -20.05 10.98
CA PRO A 283 -5.55 -20.76 9.72
C PRO A 283 -5.75 -19.82 8.52
N MET A 284 -6.49 -18.72 8.68
CA MET A 284 -6.69 -17.71 7.64
C MET A 284 -5.37 -17.08 7.21
N TYR A 285 -4.51 -16.70 8.17
CA TYR A 285 -3.18 -16.15 7.86
C TYR A 285 -2.32 -17.16 7.09
N VAL A 286 -2.27 -18.42 7.54
CA VAL A 286 -1.53 -19.49 6.85
C VAL A 286 -2.07 -19.70 5.43
N ALA A 287 -3.40 -19.77 5.28
CA ALA A 287 -4.05 -19.91 3.97
C ALA A 287 -3.71 -18.75 3.02
N LEU A 288 -3.70 -17.51 3.53
CA LEU A 288 -3.31 -16.33 2.76
C LEU A 288 -1.84 -16.37 2.30
N VAL A 289 -0.92 -16.80 3.17
CA VAL A 289 0.51 -16.96 2.81
C VAL A 289 0.68 -18.03 1.73
N VAL A 290 0.00 -19.17 1.88
CA VAL A 290 0.01 -20.25 0.87
C VAL A 290 -0.60 -19.78 -0.44
N ALA A 291 -1.76 -19.13 -0.40
CA ALA A 291 -2.41 -18.58 -1.60
C ALA A 291 -1.52 -17.55 -2.30
N ALA A 292 -0.88 -16.63 -1.54
CA ALA A 292 0.05 -15.66 -2.10
C ALA A 292 1.24 -16.31 -2.80
N HIS A 293 1.78 -17.41 -2.24
CA HIS A 293 2.86 -18.17 -2.87
C HIS A 293 2.41 -18.86 -4.15
N LEU A 294 1.26 -19.51 -4.14
CA LEU A 294 0.69 -20.16 -5.32
C LEU A 294 0.40 -19.16 -6.43
N LEU A 295 -0.20 -18.02 -6.09
CA LEU A 295 -0.48 -16.94 -7.03
C LEU A 295 0.79 -16.31 -7.60
N LEU A 296 1.82 -16.14 -6.78
CA LEU A 296 3.13 -15.69 -7.28
C LEU A 296 3.64 -16.64 -8.37
N LYS A 297 3.66 -17.95 -8.07
CA LYS A 297 4.27 -18.96 -8.91
C LYS A 297 3.47 -19.28 -10.18
N TYR A 298 2.14 -19.38 -10.06
CA TYR A 298 1.28 -19.89 -11.14
C TYR A 298 0.51 -18.81 -11.90
N TYR A 299 0.43 -17.59 -11.37
CA TYR A 299 -0.27 -16.48 -12.01
C TYR A 299 0.65 -15.28 -12.26
N ASP A 300 1.19 -14.64 -11.21
CA ASP A 300 1.90 -13.36 -11.32
C ASP A 300 3.19 -13.49 -12.16
N GLU A 301 4.07 -14.42 -11.82
CA GLU A 301 5.33 -14.57 -12.56
C GLU A 301 5.14 -15.02 -14.02
N PRO A 302 4.28 -16.01 -14.35
CA PRO A 302 4.05 -16.41 -15.73
C PRO A 302 3.48 -15.27 -16.58
N ILE A 303 2.48 -14.56 -16.07
CA ILE A 303 1.85 -13.45 -16.79
C ILE A 303 2.85 -12.32 -17.00
N ARG A 304 3.60 -11.93 -15.96
CA ARG A 304 4.62 -10.88 -16.08
C ARG A 304 5.71 -11.27 -17.08
N ARG A 305 6.16 -12.51 -17.10
CA ARG A 305 7.13 -13.01 -18.10
C ARG A 305 6.57 -12.94 -19.51
N TYR A 306 5.32 -13.38 -19.73
CA TYR A 306 4.66 -13.31 -21.02
C TYR A 306 4.51 -11.85 -21.51
N LEU A 307 3.95 -10.99 -20.67
CA LEU A 307 3.72 -9.57 -21.02
C LEU A 307 5.05 -8.82 -21.21
N SER A 308 6.07 -9.13 -20.41
CA SER A 308 7.39 -8.51 -20.57
C SER A 308 8.03 -8.86 -21.90
N ARG A 309 7.95 -10.13 -22.34
CA ARG A 309 8.45 -10.55 -23.65
C ARG A 309 7.74 -9.83 -24.80
N LYS A 310 6.45 -9.58 -24.65
CA LYS A 310 5.62 -8.98 -25.70
C LYS A 310 5.75 -7.46 -25.77
N TRP A 311 5.82 -6.78 -24.64
CA TRP A 311 5.64 -5.32 -24.55
C TRP A 311 6.86 -4.57 -24.01
N VAL A 312 7.77 -5.23 -23.31
CA VAL A 312 8.97 -4.61 -22.74
C VAL A 312 10.15 -4.95 -23.65
N LYS A 313 10.33 -4.12 -24.68
CA LYS A 313 11.54 -4.15 -25.53
C LYS A 313 12.65 -3.31 -24.91
#